data_65fa8d1775a7a64ecb18ce74d3e01739
#
_entry.id   65fa8d1775a7a64ecb18ce74d3e01739
#
_cell.length_a   1.000
_cell.length_b   1.000
_cell.length_c   1.000
_cell.angle_alpha   90.00
_cell.angle_beta   90.00
_cell.angle_gamma   90.00
#
_symmetry.space_group_name_H-M   'P 1'
#
loop_
_entity.id
_entity.type
_entity.pdbx_description
1 polymer ?
#
loop_
_entity_poly.entity_id
_entity_poly.type
_entity_poly.pdbx_seq_one_letter_code
_entity_poly.pdbx_strand_id
1 'polypeptide(L)' 'MNLRIEKAKQFLNDKELRIIDIAYLVGFSNSSYFSTVFKKHVGKTPIEYRNSIN' A
#
# COMPACT_ATOMS: atom_id res chain seq x y z
N MET A 1 -8.73 11.68 6.22
CA MET A 1 -7.76 11.16 5.26
C MET A 1 -6.65 10.41 5.97
N ASN A 2 -6.22 9.30 5.45
CA ASN A 2 -5.20 8.47 6.08
C ASN A 2 -3.84 8.73 5.44
N LEU A 3 -2.95 9.42 6.18
CA LEU A 3 -1.63 9.76 5.67
C LEU A 3 -0.78 8.53 5.34
N ARG A 4 -0.98 7.45 6.11
CA ARG A 4 -0.25 6.21 5.84
C ARG A 4 -0.60 5.64 4.47
N ILE A 5 -1.87 5.71 4.11
CA ILE A 5 -2.33 5.22 2.82
C ILE A 5 -1.80 6.10 1.69
N GLU A 6 -1.76 7.42 1.87
CA GLU A 6 -1.21 8.32 0.88
C GLU A 6 0.29 8.05 0.66
N LYS A 7 1.02 7.83 1.75
CA LYS A 7 2.44 7.46 1.63
C LYS A 7 2.62 6.13 0.94
N ALA A 8 1.75 5.16 1.24
CA ALA A 8 1.81 3.86 0.60
C ALA A 8 1.63 3.96 -0.91
N LYS A 9 0.72 4.81 -1.37
CA LYS A 9 0.53 5.02 -2.81
C LYS A 9 1.82 5.50 -3.47
N GLN A 10 2.55 6.39 -2.82
CA GLN A 10 3.81 6.90 -3.34
C GLN A 10 4.84 5.79 -3.42
N PHE A 11 4.97 4.99 -2.36
CA PHE A 11 5.92 3.88 -2.36
C PHE A 11 5.58 2.81 -3.39
N LEU A 12 4.29 2.64 -3.71
CA LEU A 12 3.87 1.64 -4.69
C LEU A 12 4.35 1.96 -6.10
N ASN A 13 4.73 3.20 -6.37
CA ASN A 13 5.35 3.56 -7.65
C ASN A 13 6.75 2.97 -7.80
N ASP A 14 7.38 2.62 -6.70
CA ASP A 14 8.73 2.04 -6.72
C ASP A 14 8.62 0.52 -6.80
N LYS A 15 8.93 -0.04 -7.98
CA LYS A 15 8.81 -1.46 -8.22
C LYS A 15 9.81 -2.29 -7.43
N GLU A 16 10.86 -1.66 -6.92
CA GLU A 16 11.86 -2.35 -6.09
C GLU A 16 11.33 -2.67 -4.70
N LEU A 17 10.33 -1.93 -4.23
CA LEU A 17 9.76 -2.14 -2.91
C LEU A 17 8.65 -3.20 -2.96
N ARG A 18 8.75 -4.19 -2.08
CA ARG A 18 7.70 -5.21 -1.98
C ARG A 18 6.55 -4.68 -1.13
N ILE A 19 5.37 -5.25 -1.34
CA ILE A 19 4.18 -4.82 -0.60
C ILE A 19 4.40 -4.94 0.92
N ILE A 20 5.02 -6.04 1.36
CA ILE A 20 5.28 -6.24 2.78
C ILE A 20 6.21 -5.15 3.35
N ASP A 21 7.21 -4.74 2.56
CA ASP A 21 8.11 -3.68 2.99
C ASP A 21 7.38 -2.35 3.12
N ILE A 22 6.51 -2.06 2.16
CA ILE A 22 5.73 -0.83 2.18
C ILE A 22 4.83 -0.78 3.41
N ALA A 23 4.20 -1.91 3.76
CA ALA A 23 3.35 -1.96 4.94
C ALA A 23 4.11 -1.51 6.19
N TYR A 24 5.32 -2.03 6.37
CA TYR A 24 6.13 -1.65 7.54
C TYR A 24 6.61 -0.22 7.45
N LEU A 25 7.00 0.23 6.26
CA LEU A 25 7.50 1.60 6.07
C LEU A 25 6.45 2.64 6.45
N VAL A 26 5.19 2.36 6.20
CA VAL A 26 4.12 3.31 6.51
C VAL A 26 3.50 3.07 7.88
N GLY A 27 4.08 2.17 8.67
CA GLY A 27 3.72 2.04 10.08
C GLY A 27 2.73 0.93 10.41
N PHE A 28 2.50 0.00 9.51
CA PHE A 28 1.67 -1.16 9.82
C PHE A 28 2.57 -2.31 10.27
N SER A 29 2.11 -3.04 11.29
CA SER A 29 2.87 -4.18 11.80
C SER A 29 2.51 -5.50 11.10
N ASN A 30 1.51 -5.46 10.23
CA ASN A 30 1.00 -6.66 9.56
C ASN A 30 0.57 -6.29 8.14
N SER A 31 1.15 -6.97 7.15
CA SER A 31 0.88 -6.64 5.76
C SER A 31 -0.54 -7.02 5.31
N SER A 32 -1.13 -8.05 5.91
CA SER A 32 -2.50 -8.42 5.60
C SER A 32 -3.47 -7.34 6.07
N TYR A 33 -3.25 -6.83 7.26
CA TYR A 33 -4.06 -5.73 7.78
C TYR A 33 -3.88 -4.48 6.93
N PHE A 34 -2.64 -4.19 6.56
CA PHE A 34 -2.36 -3.07 5.67
C PHE A 34 -3.16 -3.17 4.37
N SER A 35 -3.14 -4.36 3.76
CA SER A 35 -3.86 -4.58 2.50
C SER A 35 -5.36 -4.37 2.66
N THR A 36 -5.91 -4.83 3.78
CA THR A 36 -7.33 -4.63 4.08
C THR A 36 -7.68 -3.15 4.21
N VAL A 37 -6.87 -2.41 4.96
CA VAL A 37 -7.09 -0.98 5.15
C VAL A 37 -6.90 -0.23 3.83
N PHE A 38 -5.87 -0.58 3.08
CA PHE A 38 -5.60 0.05 1.79
C PHE A 38 -6.80 -0.14 0.84
N LYS A 39 -7.30 -1.36 0.73
CA LYS A 39 -8.44 -1.64 -0.14
C LYS A 39 -9.67 -0.86 0.30
N LYS A 40 -9.88 -0.74 1.60
CA LYS A 40 -11.03 -0.02 2.14
C LYS A 40 -10.99 1.46 1.74
N HIS A 41 -9.81 2.07 1.76
CA HIS A 41 -9.67 3.50 1.48
C HIS A 41 -9.50 3.81 -0.01
N VAL A 42 -8.89 2.91 -0.76
CA VAL A 42 -8.53 3.15 -2.17
C VAL A 42 -9.48 2.44 -3.13
N GLY A 43 -10.09 1.34 -2.69
CA GLY A 43 -10.97 0.55 -3.54
C GLY A 43 -10.25 -0.58 -4.28
N LYS A 44 -8.95 -0.69 -4.13
CA LYS A 44 -8.13 -1.73 -4.73
C LYS A 44 -7.11 -2.21 -3.73
N THR A 45 -6.67 -3.48 -3.86
CA THR A 45 -5.55 -3.96 -3.06
C THR A 45 -4.28 -3.25 -3.49
N PRO A 46 -3.22 -3.25 -2.65
CA PRO A 46 -1.95 -2.64 -3.05
C PRO A 46 -1.39 -3.23 -4.35
N ILE A 47 -1.51 -4.53 -4.54
CA ILE A 47 -1.02 -5.17 -5.76
C ILE A 47 -1.83 -4.71 -6.97
N GLU A 48 -3.15 -4.67 -6.84
CA GLU A 48 -4.01 -4.19 -7.92
C GLU A 48 -3.70 -2.73 -8.26
N TYR A 49 -3.50 -1.92 -7.22
CA TYR A 49 -3.18 -0.51 -7.42
C TYR A 49 -1.86 -0.35 -8.18
N ARG A 50 -0.83 -1.09 -7.75
CA ARG A 50 0.48 -1.06 -8.43
C ARG A 50 0.35 -1.47 -9.90
N ASN A 51 -0.42 -2.52 -10.17
CA ASN A 51 -0.59 -2.99 -11.53
C ASN A 51 -1.36 -1.99 -12.39
N SER A 52 -2.26 -1.22 -11.80
CA SER A 52 -3.06 -0.27 -12.55
C SER A 52 -2.29 0.98 -12.96
N ILE A 53 -1.19 1.30 -12.27
CA ILE A 53 -0.37 2.47 -12.58
C ILE A 53 0.84 2.13 -13.46
N ASN A 54 1.01 0.86 -13.80
CA ASN A 54 2.08 0.43 -14.71
C ASN A 54 1.51 0.12 -16.13
#